data_d81947780c39b19cd2a67018c70895da
#
_entry.id   d81947780c39b19cd2a67018c70895da
#
_cell.length_a   1.000
_cell.length_b   1.000
_cell.length_c   1.000
_cell.angle_alpha   90.00
_cell.angle_beta   90.00
_cell.angle_gamma   90.00
#
_symmetry.space_group_name_H-M   'P 1'
#
loop_
_entity.id
_entity.type
_entity.pdbx_description
1 polymer ?
#
loop_
_entity_poly.entity_id
_entity_poly.type
_entity_poly.pdbx_seq_one_letter_code
_entity_poly.pdbx_strand_id
1 'polypeptide(L)'
;MEKLMIASDLHGSARYCQLLLQRFQQEGGERLLLLGDLLYHGPRNDLPEGYAPKQVIELLNGCREHLLCVRGNCDGEVDQMVLDFPILAEYAVLTWGGRTLYAVHGHHPLPPLLPRDVVVQGHTHIPGWQRREEGFTLNPGSVSLPKNGSRRSYLTAEGTVFSWKDLTTGETWQTLDLEHPEDC
;
A
#
# COMPACT_ATOMS: atom_id res chain seq x y z
N MET A 1 18.14 8.05 -6.63
CA MET A 1 16.75 8.23 -7.12
C MET A 1 15.82 8.03 -5.93
N GLU A 2 14.78 8.84 -5.85
CA GLU A 2 13.76 8.73 -4.81
C GLU A 2 13.05 7.37 -4.96
N LYS A 3 12.91 6.65 -3.85
CA LYS A 3 12.22 5.37 -3.79
C LYS A 3 11.01 5.47 -2.89
N LEU A 4 9.83 5.17 -3.43
CA LEU A 4 8.57 5.07 -2.70
C LEU A 4 8.23 3.61 -2.47
N MET A 5 7.95 3.22 -1.23
CA MET A 5 7.37 1.93 -0.91
C MET A 5 5.87 2.08 -0.69
N ILE A 6 5.06 1.13 -1.18
CA ILE A 6 3.60 1.18 -1.12
C ILE A 6 3.09 -0.14 -0.56
N ALA A 7 2.23 -0.08 0.44
CA ALA A 7 1.63 -1.25 1.08
C ALA A 7 0.18 -1.00 1.49
N SER A 8 -0.58 -2.05 1.74
CA SER A 8 -1.99 -1.97 2.10
C SER A 8 -2.43 -3.12 3.00
N ASP A 9 -3.56 -2.92 3.68
CA ASP A 9 -4.32 -3.99 4.31
C ASP A 9 -3.51 -4.76 5.39
N LEU A 10 -3.01 -4.01 6.42
CA LEU A 10 -2.29 -4.57 7.58
C LEU A 10 -3.23 -5.27 8.55
N HIS A 11 -4.47 -4.77 8.67
CA HIS A 11 -5.53 -5.34 9.49
C HIS A 11 -5.12 -5.71 10.93
N GLY A 12 -4.28 -4.90 11.56
CA GLY A 12 -3.87 -5.08 12.95
C GLY A 12 -2.83 -6.18 13.21
N SER A 13 -2.23 -6.75 12.16
CA SER A 13 -1.16 -7.73 12.31
C SER A 13 0.18 -7.07 12.68
N ALA A 14 0.57 -7.13 13.94
CA ALA A 14 1.87 -6.62 14.39
C ALA A 14 3.04 -7.40 13.77
N ARG A 15 2.87 -8.71 13.59
CA ARG A 15 3.88 -9.56 12.94
C ARG A 15 4.24 -9.05 11.54
N TYR A 16 3.23 -8.85 10.70
CA TYR A 16 3.46 -8.42 9.32
C TYR A 16 3.75 -6.92 9.20
N CYS A 17 3.24 -6.10 10.13
CA CYS A 17 3.64 -4.70 10.24
C CYS A 17 5.15 -4.58 10.53
N GLN A 18 5.67 -5.34 11.51
CA GLN A 18 7.08 -5.34 11.83
C GLN A 18 7.94 -5.79 10.64
N LEU A 19 7.50 -6.83 9.93
CA LEU A 19 8.21 -7.32 8.73
C LEU A 19 8.18 -6.27 7.61
N LEU A 20 7.05 -5.59 7.40
CA LEU A 20 6.93 -4.48 6.44
C LEU A 20 7.93 -3.36 6.73
N LEU A 21 8.04 -2.94 8.00
CA LEU A 21 8.99 -1.90 8.40
C LEU A 21 10.45 -2.34 8.26
N GLN A 22 10.75 -3.61 8.50
CA GLN A 22 12.09 -4.17 8.21
C GLN A 22 12.39 -4.12 6.71
N ARG A 23 11.42 -4.47 5.84
CA ARG A 23 11.57 -4.33 4.39
C ARG A 23 11.76 -2.88 3.98
N PHE A 24 10.98 -1.96 4.55
CA PHE A 24 11.12 -0.54 4.28
C PHE A 24 12.54 -0.03 4.55
N GLN A 25 13.13 -0.43 5.67
CA GLN A 25 14.52 -0.10 5.98
C GLN A 25 15.52 -0.74 5.01
N GLN A 26 15.32 -2.01 4.62
CA GLN A 26 16.19 -2.73 3.69
C GLN A 26 16.13 -2.15 2.26
N GLU A 27 14.94 -1.71 1.83
CA GLU A 27 14.74 -1.07 0.53
C GLU A 27 15.37 0.34 0.46
N GLY A 28 15.63 0.96 1.61
CA GLY A 28 16.15 2.32 1.66
C GLY A 28 15.16 3.36 1.12
N GLY A 29 13.87 3.10 1.23
CA GLY A 29 12.82 4.02 0.79
C GLY A 29 12.77 5.27 1.65
N GLU A 30 12.46 6.42 1.05
CA GLU A 30 12.29 7.67 1.79
C GLU A 30 10.91 7.78 2.43
N ARG A 31 9.89 7.24 1.75
CA ARG A 31 8.49 7.25 2.17
C ARG A 31 7.84 5.88 2.03
N LEU A 32 6.98 5.56 2.99
CA LEU A 32 6.07 4.41 2.97
C LEU A 32 4.63 4.93 2.85
N LEU A 33 4.01 4.66 1.72
CA LEU A 33 2.61 4.97 1.44
C LEU A 33 1.73 3.79 1.84
N LEU A 34 0.87 4.01 2.82
CA LEU A 34 -0.11 3.04 3.30
C LEU A 34 -1.47 3.33 2.67
N LEU A 35 -2.07 2.33 2.05
CA LEU A 35 -3.36 2.48 1.36
C LEU A 35 -4.55 2.12 2.26
N GLY A 36 -4.40 2.21 3.59
CA GLY A 36 -5.47 2.02 4.56
C GLY A 36 -5.62 0.60 5.10
N ASP A 37 -6.68 0.41 5.89
CA ASP A 37 -7.01 -0.79 6.64
C ASP A 37 -5.88 -1.20 7.60
N LEU A 38 -5.57 -0.28 8.55
CA LEU A 38 -4.38 -0.39 9.39
C LEU A 38 -4.58 -1.27 10.63
N LEU A 39 -5.63 -1.02 11.42
CA LEU A 39 -5.76 -1.58 12.77
C LEU A 39 -6.83 -2.66 12.89
N TYR A 40 -7.99 -2.45 12.27
CA TYR A 40 -9.13 -3.36 12.39
C TYR A 40 -9.10 -4.44 11.30
N HIS A 41 -9.32 -5.70 11.71
CA HIS A 41 -9.30 -6.83 10.77
C HIS A 41 -10.49 -6.86 9.81
N GLY A 42 -11.56 -6.09 10.10
CA GLY A 42 -12.82 -6.09 9.35
C GLY A 42 -13.75 -7.25 9.75
N PRO A 43 -15.08 -7.06 9.64
CA PRO A 43 -16.06 -8.02 10.15
C PRO A 43 -16.16 -9.32 9.32
N ARG A 44 -15.58 -9.33 8.13
CA ARG A 44 -15.65 -10.46 7.18
C ARG A 44 -14.35 -11.26 7.07
N ASN A 45 -13.29 -10.84 7.75
CA ASN A 45 -12.02 -11.53 7.74
C ASN A 45 -11.79 -12.26 9.07
N ASP A 46 -11.10 -13.38 9.02
CA ASP A 46 -10.52 -13.98 10.21
C ASP A 46 -9.41 -13.08 10.77
N LEU A 47 -9.06 -13.26 12.04
CA LEU A 47 -7.95 -12.54 12.64
C LEU A 47 -6.65 -12.93 11.92
N PRO A 48 -5.89 -11.95 11.42
CA PRO A 48 -4.59 -12.25 10.82
C PRO A 48 -3.61 -12.76 11.86
N GLU A 49 -2.63 -13.50 11.40
CA GLU A 49 -1.56 -13.99 12.26
C GLU A 49 -0.84 -12.81 12.94
N GLY A 50 -0.64 -12.93 14.26
CA GLY A 50 -0.02 -11.87 15.05
C GLY A 50 -0.91 -10.62 15.21
N TYR A 51 -2.24 -10.79 15.23
CA TYR A 51 -3.17 -9.69 15.47
C TYR A 51 -2.94 -9.05 16.84
N ALA A 52 -2.41 -7.84 16.84
CA ALA A 52 -2.10 -7.04 18.03
C ALA A 52 -2.11 -5.53 17.67
N PRO A 53 -3.28 -4.93 17.49
CA PRO A 53 -3.41 -3.56 16.98
C PRO A 53 -2.68 -2.53 17.85
N LYS A 54 -2.59 -2.72 19.16
CA LYS A 54 -1.80 -1.82 20.02
C LYS A 54 -0.31 -1.80 19.67
N GLN A 55 0.25 -2.96 19.30
CA GLN A 55 1.64 -3.02 18.85
C GLN A 55 1.79 -2.39 17.45
N VAL A 56 0.79 -2.53 16.57
CA VAL A 56 0.80 -1.83 15.26
C VAL A 56 0.84 -0.32 15.45
N ILE A 57 0.05 0.22 16.40
CA ILE A 57 0.08 1.65 16.76
C ILE A 57 1.49 2.09 17.16
N GLU A 58 2.14 1.37 18.08
CA GLU A 58 3.49 1.68 18.54
C GLU A 58 4.51 1.64 17.38
N LEU A 59 4.44 0.62 16.53
CA LEU A 59 5.31 0.44 15.37
C LEU A 59 5.17 1.58 14.36
N LEU A 60 3.94 1.91 13.97
CA LEU A 60 3.68 2.96 12.98
C LEU A 60 4.00 4.36 13.53
N ASN A 61 3.62 4.67 14.78
CA ASN A 61 3.94 5.94 15.40
C ASN A 61 5.47 6.13 15.54
N GLY A 62 6.21 5.04 15.73
CA GLY A 62 7.68 5.07 15.81
C GLY A 62 8.38 5.49 14.51
N CYS A 63 7.67 5.39 13.35
CA CYS A 63 8.21 5.79 12.04
C CYS A 63 7.32 6.81 11.30
N ARG A 64 6.42 7.49 12.01
CA ARG A 64 5.42 8.41 11.47
C ARG A 64 5.95 9.45 10.47
N GLU A 65 7.18 9.89 10.64
CA GLU A 65 7.83 10.89 9.78
C GLU A 65 8.02 10.40 8.33
N HIS A 66 8.04 9.09 8.14
CA HIS A 66 8.17 8.45 6.84
C HIS A 66 6.84 8.05 6.22
N LEU A 67 5.73 8.15 6.98
CA LEU A 67 4.45 7.61 6.54
C LEU A 67 3.61 8.63 5.76
N LEU A 68 3.00 8.14 4.71
CA LEU A 68 1.84 8.75 4.03
C LEU A 68 0.71 7.73 4.10
N CYS A 69 -0.52 8.18 4.32
CA CYS A 69 -1.65 7.26 4.43
C CYS A 69 -2.91 7.82 3.79
N VAL A 70 -3.70 6.93 3.21
CA VAL A 70 -5.08 7.18 2.81
C VAL A 70 -6.02 6.27 3.59
N ARG A 71 -7.28 6.68 3.73
CA ARG A 71 -8.29 6.01 4.53
C ARG A 71 -8.74 4.69 3.88
N GLY A 72 -8.66 3.60 4.63
CA GLY A 72 -9.33 2.35 4.32
C GLY A 72 -10.78 2.32 4.80
N ASN A 73 -11.53 1.30 4.36
CA ASN A 73 -12.92 1.14 4.81
C ASN A 73 -13.03 0.68 6.28
N CYS A 74 -11.96 0.15 6.84
CA CYS A 74 -11.91 -0.23 8.24
C CYS A 74 -11.30 0.85 9.15
N ASP A 75 -10.79 1.94 8.59
CA ASP A 75 -10.18 3.03 9.35
C ASP A 75 -11.22 4.08 9.74
N GLY A 76 -11.19 4.51 10.98
CA GLY A 76 -12.12 5.49 11.52
C GLY A 76 -11.47 6.58 12.36
N GLU A 77 -12.31 7.48 12.84
CA GLU A 77 -11.88 8.58 13.71
C GLU A 77 -11.24 8.08 15.00
N VAL A 78 -11.64 6.89 15.47
CA VAL A 78 -11.09 6.27 16.69
C VAL A 78 -9.64 5.83 16.45
N ASP A 79 -9.33 5.37 15.23
CA ASP A 79 -7.96 4.98 14.87
C ASP A 79 -7.08 6.21 14.74
N GLN A 80 -7.62 7.32 14.19
CA GLN A 80 -6.90 8.59 14.13
C GLN A 80 -6.56 9.16 15.52
N MET A 81 -7.32 8.84 16.56
CA MET A 81 -7.03 9.31 17.92
C MET A 81 -5.75 8.68 18.53
N VAL A 82 -5.29 7.57 17.98
CA VAL A 82 -4.15 6.81 18.50
C VAL A 82 -2.98 6.71 17.52
N LEU A 83 -3.16 7.18 16.27
CA LEU A 83 -2.10 7.25 15.27
C LEU A 83 -1.64 8.71 15.10
N ASP A 84 -0.34 8.94 15.25
CA ASP A 84 0.30 10.27 15.28
C ASP A 84 0.62 10.81 13.87
N PHE A 85 -0.07 10.32 12.85
CA PHE A 85 0.01 10.78 11.46
C PHE A 85 -1.37 10.74 10.81
N PRO A 86 -1.65 11.55 9.77
CA PRO A 86 -2.96 11.60 9.13
C PRO A 86 -3.31 10.27 8.45
N ILE A 87 -4.52 9.74 8.72
CA ILE A 87 -5.02 8.48 8.12
C ILE A 87 -6.38 8.62 7.44
N LEU A 88 -7.06 9.77 7.56
CA LEU A 88 -8.46 9.93 7.12
C LEU A 88 -8.61 10.59 5.75
N ALA A 89 -7.53 10.77 5.00
CA ALA A 89 -7.60 11.30 3.65
C ALA A 89 -8.25 10.26 2.71
N GLU A 90 -9.33 10.62 2.02
CA GLU A 90 -10.02 9.73 1.08
C GLU A 90 -9.12 9.33 -0.10
N TYR A 91 -8.23 10.23 -0.50
CA TYR A 91 -7.19 9.97 -1.49
C TYR A 91 -5.99 10.91 -1.28
N ALA A 92 -4.87 10.55 -1.84
CA ALA A 92 -3.71 11.42 -1.97
C ALA A 92 -3.29 11.51 -3.44
N VAL A 93 -2.73 12.67 -3.81
CA VAL A 93 -2.22 12.92 -5.15
C VAL A 93 -0.73 13.23 -5.04
N LEU A 94 0.08 12.45 -5.72
CA LEU A 94 1.53 12.65 -5.79
C LEU A 94 1.96 12.86 -7.24
N THR A 95 3.05 13.57 -7.43
CA THR A 95 3.76 13.57 -8.70
C THR A 95 4.85 12.51 -8.63
N TRP A 96 4.82 11.52 -9.53
CA TRP A 96 5.77 10.42 -9.52
C TRP A 96 6.15 10.00 -10.95
N GLY A 97 7.43 9.92 -11.26
CA GLY A 97 7.90 9.54 -12.60
C GLY A 97 7.34 10.43 -13.73
N GLY A 98 7.09 11.72 -13.45
CA GLY A 98 6.49 12.65 -14.41
C GLY A 98 5.00 12.41 -14.70
N ARG A 99 4.30 11.66 -13.83
CA ARG A 99 2.87 11.33 -13.91
C ARG A 99 2.15 11.76 -12.64
N THR A 100 0.83 11.88 -12.70
CA THR A 100 -0.02 11.97 -11.52
C THR A 100 -0.27 10.58 -10.98
N LEU A 101 0.06 10.35 -9.70
CA LEU A 101 -0.22 9.12 -8.98
C LEU A 101 -1.31 9.39 -7.95
N TYR A 102 -2.45 8.75 -8.13
CA TYR A 102 -3.56 8.74 -7.16
C TYR A 102 -3.41 7.55 -6.23
N ALA A 103 -3.27 7.81 -4.95
CA ALA A 103 -3.34 6.80 -3.90
C ALA A 103 -4.75 6.77 -3.32
N VAL A 104 -5.39 5.60 -3.35
CA VAL A 104 -6.73 5.37 -2.81
C VAL A 104 -6.77 4.02 -2.09
N HIS A 105 -7.75 3.78 -1.24
CA HIS A 105 -7.95 2.43 -0.75
C HIS A 105 -8.64 1.52 -1.79
N GLY A 106 -9.60 2.03 -2.53
CA GLY A 106 -10.28 1.29 -3.61
C GLY A 106 -11.70 0.85 -3.28
N HIS A 107 -12.28 1.30 -2.16
CA HIS A 107 -13.68 1.02 -1.78
C HIS A 107 -14.67 2.09 -2.24
N HIS A 108 -14.18 3.21 -2.76
CA HIS A 108 -14.94 4.29 -3.38
C HIS A 108 -14.68 4.40 -4.88
N PRO A 109 -15.57 5.03 -5.66
CA PRO A 109 -15.31 5.35 -7.05
C PRO A 109 -14.03 6.17 -7.20
N LEU A 110 -13.26 5.89 -8.25
CA LEU A 110 -12.06 6.65 -8.56
C LEU A 110 -12.41 8.09 -8.97
N PRO A 111 -11.52 9.05 -8.69
CA PRO A 111 -11.64 10.38 -9.26
C PRO A 111 -11.55 10.33 -10.79
N PRO A 112 -12.01 11.35 -11.52
CA PRO A 112 -11.75 11.47 -12.95
C PRO A 112 -10.24 11.41 -13.23
N LEU A 113 -9.83 10.50 -14.11
CA LEU A 113 -8.45 10.28 -14.47
C LEU A 113 -8.15 10.93 -15.82
N LEU A 114 -6.91 11.35 -16.00
CA LEU A 114 -6.36 11.82 -17.26
C LEU A 114 -5.49 10.73 -17.91
N PRO A 115 -5.27 10.78 -19.21
CA PRO A 115 -4.34 9.89 -19.87
C PRO A 115 -2.95 9.94 -19.20
N ARG A 116 -2.37 8.77 -18.93
CA ARG A 116 -1.09 8.56 -18.23
C ARG A 116 -1.16 8.64 -16.70
N ASP A 117 -2.30 8.93 -16.09
CA ASP A 117 -2.45 8.84 -14.64
C ASP A 117 -2.23 7.40 -14.14
N VAL A 118 -1.74 7.29 -12.92
CA VAL A 118 -1.53 6.02 -12.23
C VAL A 118 -2.37 6.00 -10.97
N VAL A 119 -3.12 4.93 -10.77
CA VAL A 119 -3.85 4.68 -9.52
C VAL A 119 -3.17 3.56 -8.77
N VAL A 120 -2.84 3.77 -7.51
CA VAL A 120 -2.46 2.70 -6.59
C VAL A 120 -3.59 2.50 -5.59
N GLN A 121 -4.06 1.25 -5.47
CA GLN A 121 -5.20 0.89 -4.61
C GLN A 121 -4.98 -0.43 -3.87
N GLY A 122 -5.56 -0.57 -2.68
CA GLY A 122 -5.60 -1.80 -1.87
C GLY A 122 -6.94 -2.53 -1.96
N HIS A 123 -7.54 -2.82 -0.81
CA HIS A 123 -8.91 -3.32 -0.58
C HIS A 123 -9.20 -4.74 -1.10
N THR A 124 -8.78 -5.08 -2.30
CA THR A 124 -9.05 -6.41 -2.85
C THR A 124 -8.16 -7.50 -2.27
N HIS A 125 -7.03 -7.12 -1.69
CA HIS A 125 -5.95 -7.98 -1.17
C HIS A 125 -5.28 -8.85 -2.26
N ILE A 126 -5.48 -8.51 -3.54
CA ILE A 126 -4.93 -9.25 -4.68
C ILE A 126 -3.94 -8.35 -5.40
N PRO A 127 -2.64 -8.70 -5.39
CA PRO A 127 -1.62 -7.90 -6.05
C PRO A 127 -1.72 -8.02 -7.58
N GLY A 128 -1.35 -6.95 -8.26
CA GLY A 128 -1.30 -6.93 -9.72
C GLY A 128 -1.56 -5.55 -10.29
N TRP A 129 -1.67 -5.50 -11.62
CA TRP A 129 -1.97 -4.26 -12.33
C TRP A 129 -2.91 -4.50 -13.50
N GLN A 130 -3.55 -3.43 -13.94
CA GLN A 130 -4.43 -3.39 -15.11
C GLN A 130 -4.18 -2.12 -15.90
N ARG A 131 -4.07 -2.26 -17.22
CA ARG A 131 -4.12 -1.12 -18.13
C ARG A 131 -5.56 -0.66 -18.28
N ARG A 132 -5.76 0.65 -18.21
CA ARG A 132 -7.04 1.31 -18.47
C ARG A 132 -6.90 2.20 -19.70
N GLU A 133 -8.02 2.69 -20.25
CA GLU A 133 -8.00 3.67 -21.34
C GLU A 133 -7.20 4.92 -20.96
N GLU A 134 -7.26 5.33 -19.69
CA GLU A 134 -6.66 6.55 -19.15
C GLU A 134 -5.49 6.29 -18.19
N GLY A 135 -4.71 5.21 -18.37
CA GLY A 135 -3.53 4.95 -17.54
C GLY A 135 -3.49 3.56 -16.93
N PHE A 136 -3.04 3.48 -15.68
CA PHE A 136 -2.80 2.21 -15.00
C PHE A 136 -3.45 2.18 -13.62
N THR A 137 -3.93 1.01 -13.23
CA THR A 137 -4.32 0.71 -11.85
C THR A 137 -3.41 -0.38 -11.31
N LEU A 138 -2.77 -0.13 -10.17
CA LEU A 138 -1.85 -1.02 -9.49
C LEU A 138 -2.38 -1.36 -8.11
N ASN A 139 -2.16 -2.59 -7.66
CA ASN A 139 -2.52 -3.02 -6.32
C ASN A 139 -1.31 -3.74 -5.68
N PRO A 140 -0.82 -3.30 -4.51
CA PRO A 140 0.28 -3.97 -3.81
C PRO A 140 -0.10 -5.33 -3.25
N GLY A 141 -1.39 -5.67 -3.19
CA GLY A 141 -1.90 -6.79 -2.42
C GLY A 141 -2.08 -6.45 -0.93
N SER A 142 -2.25 -7.46 -0.10
CA SER A 142 -2.32 -7.29 1.35
C SER A 142 -1.05 -7.74 2.04
N VAL A 143 -0.62 -6.96 3.01
CA VAL A 143 0.50 -7.29 3.90
C VAL A 143 0.18 -8.50 4.78
N SER A 144 -1.06 -8.63 5.25
CA SER A 144 -1.43 -9.64 6.27
C SER A 144 -2.42 -10.69 5.80
N LEU A 145 -3.37 -10.33 4.94
CA LEU A 145 -4.52 -11.14 4.55
C LEU A 145 -4.64 -11.31 3.02
N PRO A 146 -3.64 -11.89 2.35
CA PRO A 146 -3.70 -12.10 0.90
C PRO A 146 -4.90 -12.98 0.54
N LYS A 147 -5.52 -12.73 -0.62
CA LYS A 147 -6.68 -13.48 -1.14
C LYS A 147 -6.31 -14.23 -2.41
N ASN A 148 -7.14 -15.22 -2.77
CA ASN A 148 -7.01 -16.04 -3.98
C ASN A 148 -5.64 -16.73 -4.13
N GLY A 149 -5.02 -17.13 -3.01
CA GLY A 149 -3.72 -17.79 -3.02
C GLY A 149 -2.55 -16.86 -3.40
N SER A 150 -2.79 -15.54 -3.42
CA SER A 150 -1.74 -14.55 -3.70
C SER A 150 -0.71 -14.46 -2.58
N ARG A 151 0.41 -13.82 -2.87
CA ARG A 151 1.49 -13.59 -1.89
C ARG A 151 1.16 -12.42 -0.98
N ARG A 152 1.72 -12.42 0.23
CA ARG A 152 1.88 -11.20 1.02
C ARG A 152 2.89 -10.32 0.32
N SER A 153 2.52 -9.11 -0.02
CA SER A 153 3.34 -8.30 -0.91
C SER A 153 3.26 -6.80 -0.61
N TYR A 154 4.19 -6.10 -1.18
CA TYR A 154 4.27 -4.65 -1.25
C TYR A 154 4.81 -4.25 -2.62
N LEU A 155 4.69 -2.97 -2.96
CA LEU A 155 5.29 -2.35 -4.14
C LEU A 155 6.48 -1.49 -3.75
N THR A 156 7.49 -1.45 -4.61
CA THR A 156 8.44 -0.33 -4.67
C THR A 156 8.29 0.39 -5.99
N ALA A 157 8.42 1.71 -5.97
CA ALA A 157 8.42 2.56 -7.15
C ALA A 157 9.74 3.35 -7.23
N GLU A 158 10.41 3.26 -8.37
CA GLU A 158 11.63 3.99 -8.71
C GLU A 158 11.52 4.55 -10.13
N GLY A 159 11.41 5.88 -10.27
CA GLY A 159 11.09 6.49 -11.56
C GLY A 159 9.76 5.96 -12.11
N THR A 160 9.79 5.35 -13.29
CA THR A 160 8.60 4.77 -13.94
C THR A 160 8.38 3.29 -13.65
N VAL A 161 9.31 2.65 -12.94
CA VAL A 161 9.30 1.21 -12.66
C VAL A 161 8.64 0.91 -11.33
N PHE A 162 7.62 0.07 -11.36
CA PHE A 162 6.95 -0.49 -10.18
C PHE A 162 7.28 -1.96 -10.04
N SER A 163 7.69 -2.38 -8.84
CA SER A 163 8.09 -3.77 -8.57
C SER A 163 7.27 -4.37 -7.44
N TRP A 164 6.58 -5.47 -7.71
CA TRP A 164 5.90 -6.29 -6.69
C TRP A 164 6.90 -7.21 -6.01
N LYS A 165 6.96 -7.11 -4.71
CA LYS A 165 7.91 -7.87 -3.90
C LYS A 165 7.20 -8.71 -2.85
N ASP A 166 7.68 -9.91 -2.67
CA ASP A 166 7.22 -10.80 -1.60
C ASP A 166 7.64 -10.25 -0.23
N LEU A 167 6.69 -10.08 0.67
CA LEU A 167 6.95 -9.51 2.00
C LEU A 167 7.91 -10.37 2.81
N THR A 168 7.80 -11.70 2.67
CA THR A 168 8.58 -12.65 3.47
C THR A 168 10.02 -12.76 2.97
N THR A 169 10.23 -12.88 1.67
CA THR A 169 11.56 -13.08 1.08
C THR A 169 12.23 -11.79 0.62
N GLY A 170 11.45 -10.76 0.27
CA GLY A 170 11.94 -9.53 -0.36
C GLY A 170 12.20 -9.67 -1.87
N GLU A 171 11.95 -10.85 -2.44
CA GLU A 171 12.17 -11.11 -3.86
C GLU A 171 11.14 -10.38 -4.72
N THR A 172 11.61 -9.74 -5.79
CA THR A 172 10.76 -9.19 -6.84
C THR A 172 10.23 -10.35 -7.70
N TRP A 173 8.91 -10.42 -7.86
CA TRP A 173 8.27 -11.46 -8.67
C TRP A 173 7.51 -10.92 -9.88
N GLN A 174 7.29 -9.60 -9.92
CA GLN A 174 6.65 -8.90 -11.04
C GLN A 174 7.19 -7.47 -11.09
N THR A 175 7.32 -6.93 -12.29
CA THR A 175 7.66 -5.53 -12.56
C THR A 175 6.70 -4.95 -13.59
N LEU A 176 6.54 -3.63 -13.57
CA LEU A 176 5.86 -2.85 -14.60
C LEU A 176 6.66 -1.57 -14.82
N ASP A 177 7.15 -1.37 -16.03
CA ASP A 177 7.62 -0.07 -16.46
C ASP A 177 6.50 0.66 -17.19
N LEU A 178 6.07 1.80 -16.67
CA LEU A 178 4.99 2.60 -17.24
C LEU A 178 5.32 3.22 -18.60
N GLU A 179 6.58 3.27 -19.00
CA GLU A 179 7.00 3.73 -20.33
C GLU A 179 7.08 2.58 -21.33
N HIS A 180 7.37 1.38 -20.85
CA HIS A 180 7.51 0.18 -21.68
C HIS A 180 6.65 -0.98 -21.11
N PRO A 181 5.32 -0.81 -21.03
CA PRO A 181 4.46 -1.79 -20.36
C PRO A 181 4.32 -3.12 -21.12
N GLU A 182 4.75 -3.18 -22.37
CA GLU A 182 4.70 -4.39 -23.20
C GLU A 182 5.89 -5.34 -22.92
N ASP A 183 6.91 -4.87 -22.21
CA ASP A 183 8.14 -5.61 -21.91
C ASP A 183 8.09 -6.28 -20.51
N CYS A 184 6.91 -6.30 -19.86
CA CYS A 184 6.73 -6.74 -18.47
C CYS A 184 5.99 -8.07 -18.34
#